data_ddb7ae8af6281780c5181f9ec799fa10
#
_entry.id   ddb7ae8af6281780c5181f9ec799fa10
#
_cell.length_a   1.000
_cell.length_b   1.000
_cell.length_c   1.000
_cell.angle_alpha   90.00
_cell.angle_beta   90.00
_cell.angle_gamma   90.00
#
_symmetry.space_group_name_H-M   'P 1'
#
loop_
_entity.id
_entity.type
_entity.pdbx_description
1 polymer ?
#
loop_
_entity_poly.entity_id
_entity_poly.type
_entity_poly.pdbx_seq_one_letter_code
_entity_poly.pdbx_strand_id
1 'polypeptide(L)'
;MNIEEDKKEQGERCEIAHIWEILGRRWALLVLKNLSTKEVIRFNELKRLLPGISSTVLSERLLELDREGLISKQIYPEIPPRVEYRLTSRARELETVMKELNRWCIRWRSPEEIKAR
;
A
#
# COMPACT_ATOMS: atom_id res chain seq x y z
N MET A 1 -13.89 -20.87 29.74
CA MET A 1 -13.49 -20.24 28.49
C MET A 1 -14.53 -20.58 27.42
N ASN A 2 -15.04 -19.55 26.74
CA ASN A 2 -16.08 -19.73 25.74
C ASN A 2 -15.44 -20.06 24.39
N ILE A 3 -15.87 -21.18 23.80
CA ILE A 3 -15.35 -21.67 22.51
C ILE A 3 -15.59 -20.64 21.38
N GLU A 4 -16.69 -19.90 21.44
CA GLU A 4 -17.02 -18.86 20.46
C GLU A 4 -16.07 -17.67 20.54
N GLU A 5 -15.65 -17.26 21.74
CA GLU A 5 -14.68 -16.20 21.94
C GLU A 5 -13.30 -16.60 21.41
N ASP A 6 -12.87 -17.83 21.64
CA ASP A 6 -11.62 -18.36 21.12
C ASP A 6 -11.61 -18.40 19.59
N LYS A 7 -12.71 -18.79 18.96
CA LYS A 7 -12.84 -18.79 17.51
C LYS A 7 -12.81 -17.39 16.93
N LYS A 8 -13.45 -16.43 17.61
CA LYS A 8 -13.46 -15.02 17.20
C LYS A 8 -12.06 -14.43 17.25
N GLU A 9 -11.33 -14.66 18.35
CA GLU A 9 -9.95 -14.20 18.50
C GLU A 9 -9.03 -14.77 17.42
N GLN A 10 -9.18 -16.05 17.12
CA GLN A 10 -8.41 -16.72 16.07
C GLN A 10 -8.72 -16.14 14.69
N GLY A 11 -10.01 -15.86 14.40
CA GLY A 11 -10.42 -15.22 13.16
C GLY A 11 -9.82 -13.82 13.01
N GLU A 12 -9.87 -13.03 14.07
CA GLU A 12 -9.29 -11.68 14.07
C GLU A 12 -7.78 -11.71 13.86
N ARG A 13 -7.07 -12.66 14.50
CA ARG A 13 -5.63 -12.85 14.31
C ARG A 13 -5.29 -13.26 12.89
N CYS A 14 -6.10 -14.12 12.25
CA CYS A 14 -5.91 -14.53 10.87
C CYS A 14 -6.08 -13.36 9.91
N GLU A 15 -7.09 -12.51 10.12
CA GLU A 15 -7.32 -11.31 9.33
C GLU A 15 -6.17 -10.32 9.46
N ILE A 16 -5.70 -10.08 10.68
CA ILE A 16 -4.57 -9.19 10.95
C ILE A 16 -3.29 -9.74 10.31
N ALA A 17 -3.03 -11.04 10.46
CA ALA A 17 -1.87 -11.69 9.85
C ALA A 17 -1.89 -11.57 8.33
N HIS A 18 -3.06 -11.69 7.72
CA HIS A 18 -3.22 -11.54 6.27
C HIS A 18 -2.90 -10.12 5.80
N ILE A 19 -3.35 -9.10 6.52
CA ILE A 19 -3.03 -7.71 6.20
C ILE A 19 -1.53 -7.45 6.33
N TRP A 20 -0.88 -7.95 7.37
CA TRP A 20 0.57 -7.86 7.51
C TRP A 20 1.29 -8.51 6.34
N GLU A 21 0.82 -9.66 5.89
CA GLU A 21 1.39 -10.35 4.74
C GLU A 21 1.28 -9.50 3.46
N ILE A 22 0.11 -8.93 3.21
CA ILE A 22 -0.10 -8.08 2.03
C ILE A 22 0.78 -6.82 2.08
N LEU A 23 0.81 -6.14 3.22
CA LEU A 23 1.64 -4.94 3.40
C LEU A 23 3.14 -5.24 3.38
N GLY A 24 3.53 -6.46 3.77
CA GLY A 24 4.91 -6.90 3.78
C GLY A 24 5.46 -7.32 2.42
N ARG A 25 4.63 -7.44 1.41
CA ARG A 25 5.09 -7.80 0.06
C ARG A 25 5.89 -6.65 -0.54
N ARG A 26 6.88 -7.01 -1.34
CA ARG A 26 7.70 -6.02 -2.03
C ARG A 26 6.82 -5.06 -2.81
N TRP A 27 7.08 -3.78 -2.69
CA TRP A 27 6.41 -2.66 -3.36
C TRP A 27 5.08 -2.22 -2.73
N ALA A 28 4.42 -3.04 -1.90
CA ALA A 28 3.10 -2.74 -1.38
C ALA A 28 3.03 -1.39 -0.65
N LEU A 29 3.89 -1.18 0.35
CA LEU A 29 3.93 0.08 1.10
C LEU A 29 4.37 1.26 0.24
N LEU A 30 5.26 1.04 -0.73
CA LEU A 30 5.69 2.09 -1.65
C LEU A 30 4.56 2.52 -2.59
N VAL A 31 3.73 1.58 -3.03
CA VAL A 31 2.52 1.89 -3.81
C VAL A 31 1.59 2.79 -2.99
N LEU A 32 1.30 2.39 -1.75
CA LEU A 32 0.44 3.16 -0.86
C LEU A 32 1.02 4.54 -0.57
N LYS A 33 2.31 4.62 -0.31
CA LYS A 33 3.00 5.89 -0.05
C LYS A 33 2.87 6.84 -1.24
N ASN A 34 3.08 6.36 -2.45
CA ASN A 34 2.96 7.20 -3.65
C ASN A 34 1.51 7.63 -3.89
N LEU A 35 0.54 6.72 -3.65
CA LEU A 35 -0.88 7.07 -3.77
C LEU A 35 -1.33 8.08 -2.72
N SER A 36 -0.62 8.20 -1.60
CA SER A 36 -0.93 9.19 -0.58
C SER A 36 -0.54 10.62 -0.98
N THR A 37 0.33 10.79 -1.97
CA THR A 37 0.82 12.10 -2.40
C THR A 37 -0.15 12.86 -3.29
N LYS A 38 -1.07 12.15 -3.93
CA LYS A 38 -2.07 12.72 -4.83
C LYS A 38 -3.42 12.09 -4.57
N GLU A 39 -4.48 12.76 -4.98
CA GLU A 39 -5.82 12.21 -4.89
C GLU A 39 -5.99 11.00 -5.82
N VAL A 40 -5.43 11.09 -7.02
CA VAL A 40 -5.55 10.08 -8.07
C VAL A 40 -4.21 9.92 -8.79
N ILE A 41 -3.81 8.68 -9.07
CA ILE A 41 -2.64 8.38 -9.90
C ILE A 41 -3.02 7.32 -10.93
N ARG A 42 -2.57 7.50 -12.16
CA ARG A 42 -2.77 6.52 -13.24
C ARG A 42 -1.68 5.46 -13.20
N PHE A 43 -1.96 4.30 -13.76
CA PHE A 43 -1.06 3.14 -13.78
C PHE A 43 0.35 3.49 -14.27
N ASN A 44 0.47 4.12 -15.43
CA ASN A 44 1.78 4.43 -16.00
C ASN A 44 2.56 5.47 -15.19
N GLU A 45 1.87 6.41 -14.58
CA GLU A 45 2.50 7.38 -13.66
C GLU A 45 3.05 6.67 -12.43
N LEU A 46 2.24 5.79 -11.82
CA LEU A 46 2.66 5.02 -10.65
C LEU A 46 3.86 4.14 -10.98
N LYS A 47 3.86 3.51 -12.16
CA LYS A 47 4.99 2.71 -12.61
C LYS A 47 6.28 3.53 -12.73
N ARG A 48 6.19 4.75 -13.24
CA ARG A 48 7.34 5.66 -13.32
C ARG A 48 7.87 6.08 -11.94
N LEU A 49 6.97 6.19 -10.95
CA LEU A 49 7.34 6.53 -9.57
C LEU A 49 8.00 5.38 -8.80
N LEU A 50 7.98 4.17 -9.36
CA LEU A 50 8.52 2.95 -8.75
C LEU A 50 9.59 2.33 -9.66
N PRO A 51 10.80 2.93 -9.75
CA PRO A 51 11.84 2.41 -10.64
C PRO A 51 12.17 0.96 -10.38
N GLY A 52 12.19 0.15 -11.43
CA GLY A 52 12.49 -1.28 -11.34
C GLY A 52 11.28 -2.18 -11.22
N ILE A 53 10.08 -1.63 -11.01
CA ILE A 53 8.88 -2.47 -10.96
C ILE A 53 8.43 -2.88 -12.37
N SER A 54 8.05 -4.14 -12.53
CA SER A 54 7.43 -4.60 -13.77
C SER A 54 5.94 -4.28 -13.79
N SER A 55 5.36 -4.21 -14.98
CA SER A 55 3.91 -4.02 -15.12
C SER A 55 3.13 -5.16 -14.47
N THR A 56 3.63 -6.39 -14.59
CA THR A 56 3.01 -7.58 -13.98
C THR A 56 2.98 -7.47 -12.45
N VAL A 57 4.12 -7.13 -11.83
CA VAL A 57 4.20 -7.00 -10.38
C VAL A 57 3.34 -5.85 -9.89
N LEU A 58 3.36 -4.70 -10.57
CA LEU A 58 2.52 -3.57 -10.21
C LEU A 58 1.03 -3.95 -10.27
N SER A 59 0.61 -4.62 -11.34
CA SER A 59 -0.77 -5.09 -11.48
C SER A 59 -1.17 -6.04 -10.34
N GLU A 60 -0.28 -6.96 -9.96
CA GLU A 60 -0.51 -7.88 -8.85
C GLU A 60 -0.67 -7.14 -7.52
N ARG A 61 0.21 -6.19 -7.22
CA ARG A 61 0.16 -5.41 -5.99
C ARG A 61 -1.11 -4.56 -5.91
N LEU A 62 -1.49 -3.93 -7.02
CA LEU A 62 -2.71 -3.14 -7.09
C LEU A 62 -3.96 -4.00 -6.86
N LEU A 63 -3.99 -5.19 -7.47
CA LEU A 63 -5.11 -6.12 -7.29
C LEU A 63 -5.23 -6.59 -5.83
N GLU A 64 -4.11 -6.93 -5.20
CA GLU A 64 -4.09 -7.35 -3.81
C GLU A 64 -4.57 -6.23 -2.87
N LEU A 65 -4.07 -5.02 -3.07
CA LEU A 65 -4.46 -3.86 -2.27
C LEU A 65 -5.93 -3.48 -2.48
N ASP A 66 -6.44 -3.63 -3.68
CA ASP A 66 -7.85 -3.40 -3.99
C ASP A 66 -8.74 -4.42 -3.26
N ARG A 67 -8.36 -5.69 -3.29
CA ARG A 67 -9.08 -6.77 -2.57
C ARG A 67 -9.13 -6.54 -1.06
N GLU A 68 -8.08 -5.94 -0.51
CA GLU A 68 -8.02 -5.61 0.92
C GLU A 68 -8.74 -4.29 1.26
N GLY A 69 -9.31 -3.63 0.27
CA GLY A 69 -10.01 -2.38 0.50
C GLY A 69 -9.12 -1.19 0.82
N LEU A 70 -7.84 -1.25 0.42
CA LEU A 70 -6.88 -0.17 0.65
C LEU A 70 -6.80 0.81 -0.51
N ILE A 71 -7.10 0.37 -1.71
CA ILE A 71 -7.18 1.22 -2.89
C ILE A 71 -8.49 0.98 -3.64
N SER A 72 -8.88 1.95 -4.44
CA SER A 72 -9.99 1.80 -5.37
C SER A 72 -9.52 2.12 -6.78
N LYS A 73 -10.17 1.50 -7.75
CA LYS A 73 -9.86 1.60 -9.17
C LYS A 73 -11.06 2.17 -9.89
N GLN A 74 -10.86 3.21 -10.68
CA GLN A 74 -11.89 3.80 -11.54
C GLN A 74 -11.48 3.66 -12.99
N ILE A 75 -12.32 3.01 -13.79
CA ILE A 75 -12.09 2.85 -15.23
C ILE A 75 -13.01 3.81 -15.97
N TYR A 76 -12.41 4.62 -16.87
CA TYR A 76 -13.16 5.52 -17.73
C TYR A 76 -13.17 4.94 -19.15
N PRO A 77 -14.36 4.83 -19.79
CA PRO A 77 -14.49 4.23 -21.13
C PRO A 77 -14.06 5.21 -22.22
N GLU A 78 -12.83 5.58 -22.21
CA GLU A 78 -12.19 6.43 -23.22
C GLU A 78 -11.38 5.56 -24.20
N ILE A 79 -10.83 6.16 -25.26
CA ILE A 79 -9.95 5.50 -26.19
C ILE A 79 -8.64 6.29 -26.26
N PRO A 80 -7.52 5.78 -25.69
CA PRO A 80 -7.41 4.54 -24.90
C PRO A 80 -8.10 4.66 -23.54
N PRO A 81 -8.46 3.52 -22.90
CA PRO A 81 -9.13 3.56 -21.60
C PRO A 81 -8.24 4.21 -20.54
N ARG A 82 -8.84 5.04 -19.69
CA ARG A 82 -8.15 5.67 -18.57
C ARG A 82 -8.48 4.90 -17.30
N VAL A 83 -7.44 4.51 -16.57
CA VAL A 83 -7.58 3.82 -15.29
C VAL A 83 -6.91 4.65 -14.21
N GLU A 84 -7.69 5.01 -13.20
CA GLU A 84 -7.23 5.82 -12.07
C GLU A 84 -7.28 5.04 -10.78
N TYR A 85 -6.25 5.19 -9.96
CA TYR A 85 -6.15 4.56 -8.64
C TYR A 85 -6.12 5.61 -7.56
N ARG A 86 -6.77 5.33 -6.44
CA ARG A 86 -6.79 6.21 -5.27
C ARG A 86 -6.81 5.40 -3.98
N LEU A 87 -6.36 6.00 -2.90
CA LEU A 87 -6.51 5.40 -1.58
C LEU A 87 -7.97 5.47 -1.14
N THR A 88 -8.42 4.41 -0.46
CA THR A 88 -9.71 4.41 0.22
C THR A 88 -9.59 5.19 1.54
N SER A 89 -10.73 5.49 2.18
CA SER A 89 -10.75 6.09 3.52
C SER A 89 -9.99 5.25 4.52
N ARG A 90 -10.10 3.92 4.41
CA ARG A 90 -9.37 2.98 5.26
C ARG A 90 -7.85 3.14 5.13
N ALA A 91 -7.36 3.26 3.90
CA ALA A 91 -5.94 3.45 3.65
C ALA A 91 -5.46 4.85 4.03
N ARG A 92 -6.33 5.85 3.97
CA ARG A 92 -5.99 7.21 4.42
C ARG A 92 -5.63 7.24 5.91
N GLU A 93 -6.27 6.43 6.73
CA GLU A 93 -5.90 6.29 8.14
C GLU A 93 -4.49 5.73 8.30
N LEU A 94 -4.04 4.91 7.37
CA LEU A 94 -2.69 4.35 7.36
C LEU A 94 -1.61 5.40 7.09
N GLU A 95 -1.96 6.53 6.49
CA GLU A 95 -1.00 7.62 6.20
C GLU A 95 -0.26 8.10 7.45
N THR A 96 -0.95 8.20 8.59
CA THR A 96 -0.34 8.61 9.86
C THR A 96 0.74 7.62 10.28
N VAL A 97 0.45 6.33 10.14
CA VAL A 97 1.40 5.26 10.47
C VAL A 97 2.62 5.34 9.55
N MET A 98 2.41 5.53 8.25
CA MET A 98 3.50 5.64 7.29
C MET A 98 4.38 6.86 7.54
N LYS A 99 3.79 7.99 7.92
CA LYS A 99 4.53 9.20 8.30
C LYS A 99 5.38 8.96 9.53
N GLU A 100 4.84 8.29 10.54
CA GLU A 100 5.59 7.95 11.76
C GLU A 100 6.74 6.99 11.44
N LEU A 101 6.52 6.02 10.58
CA LEU A 101 7.57 5.11 10.13
C LEU A 101 8.68 5.88 9.41
N ASN A 102 8.33 6.81 8.55
CA ASN A 102 9.29 7.64 7.83
C ASN A 102 10.12 8.50 8.81
N ARG A 103 9.47 9.11 9.82
CA ARG A 103 10.16 9.88 10.86
C ARG A 103 11.13 9.00 11.65
N TRP A 104 10.72 7.79 11.97
CA TRP A 104 11.57 6.83 12.67
C TRP A 104 12.80 6.48 11.84
N CYS A 105 12.64 6.21 10.56
CA CYS A 105 13.75 5.94 9.64
C CYS A 105 14.74 7.09 9.58
N ILE A 106 14.25 8.33 9.47
CA ILE A 106 15.08 9.53 9.41
C ILE A 106 15.83 9.72 10.73
N ARG A 107 15.14 9.59 11.85
CA ARG A 107 15.73 9.80 13.18
C ARG A 107 16.91 8.87 13.46
N TRP A 108 16.83 7.63 13.03
CA TRP A 108 17.85 6.61 13.29
C TRP A 108 18.89 6.49 12.16
N ARG A 109 18.78 7.34 11.17
CA ARG A 109 19.74 7.37 10.07
C ARG A 109 20.98 8.18 10.49
N SER A 110 22.18 7.61 10.33
CA SER A 110 23.39 8.34 10.66
C SER A 110 23.75 9.34 9.55
N PRO A 111 24.43 10.47 9.89
CA PRO A 111 24.91 11.40 8.87
C PRO A 111 25.83 10.77 7.84
N GLU A 112 26.60 9.76 8.24
CA GLU A 112 27.51 9.01 7.37
C GLU A 112 26.75 8.22 6.31
N GLU A 113 25.65 7.56 6.70
CA GLU A 113 24.78 6.83 5.78
C GLU A 113 24.12 7.75 4.76
N ILE A 114 23.76 8.96 5.17
CA ILE A 114 23.17 9.97 4.30
C ILE A 114 24.17 10.41 3.23
N LYS A 115 25.45 10.57 3.59
CA LYS A 115 26.51 10.96 2.67
C LYS A 115 26.92 9.85 1.71
N ALA A 116 26.81 8.59 2.11
CA ALA A 116 27.18 7.42 1.32
C ALA A 116 26.17 7.10 0.20
N ARG A 117 25.02 7.73 0.20
CA ARG A 117 23.95 7.52 -0.79
C ARG A 117 23.88 8.70 -1.78
#